data_495dfa529e7d9387f882c300fa586530
#
_entry.id   495dfa529e7d9387f882c300fa586530
#
_cell.length_a   1.000
_cell.length_b   1.000
_cell.length_c   1.000
_cell.angle_alpha   90.00
_cell.angle_beta   90.00
_cell.angle_gamma   90.00
#
_symmetry.space_group_name_H-M   'P 1'
#
loop_
_entity.id
_entity.type
_entity.pdbx_description
1 polymer ?
#
loop_
_entity_poly.entity_id
_entity_poly.type
_entity_poly.pdbx_seq_one_letter_code
_entity_poly.pdbx_strand_id
1 'polypeptide(L)'
;MTEENTIMERLFHALDEKAKSLNEENGQSFIENLGLAMEEIYTNKRDLLEQATLQDRRKAFQFAYLSLMQEENIQANHQITPDSIGLILGFLVERFMQDKEEMHVVDIASGAGHLSASVKEVLSDKTTMHHLIEVDPVLSRVSVHLANFLEIPFDVYPQDAIMPLPLEEADVVIGDFPIGYYPVDERSKEMKLGFDEGHSYSHYLLIEQAINALKGAGYAFLVVPSNIFTGDKVKQLEKFIATDTE
;
A
#
# COMPACT_ATOMS: atom_id res chain seq x y z
N MET A 1 -24.47 8.16 31.28
CA MET A 1 -24.43 6.96 30.44
C MET A 1 -23.05 6.98 29.80
N THR A 2 -22.16 6.09 30.20
CA THR A 2 -20.88 5.88 29.50
C THR A 2 -21.26 5.27 28.15
N GLU A 3 -20.97 6.00 27.05
CA GLU A 3 -21.06 5.40 25.72
C GLU A 3 -20.16 4.17 25.70
N GLU A 4 -20.74 3.00 25.42
CA GLU A 4 -19.93 1.81 25.19
C GLU A 4 -19.12 2.04 23.91
N ASN A 5 -17.80 1.87 23.99
CA ASN A 5 -16.91 1.98 22.84
C ASN A 5 -17.37 1.01 21.72
N THR A 6 -17.39 1.50 20.50
CA THR A 6 -17.65 0.68 19.31
C THR A 6 -16.59 -0.43 19.17
N ILE A 7 -16.88 -1.47 18.41
CA ILE A 7 -15.91 -2.54 18.18
C ILE A 7 -14.61 -2.00 17.53
N MET A 8 -14.72 -1.04 16.63
CA MET A 8 -13.59 -0.36 16.00
C MET A 8 -12.72 0.36 17.04
N GLU A 9 -13.33 1.12 17.96
CA GLU A 9 -12.61 1.82 19.03
C GLU A 9 -11.92 0.84 19.99
N ARG A 10 -12.57 -0.26 20.34
CA ARG A 10 -11.99 -1.34 21.17
C ARG A 10 -10.76 -1.96 20.50
N LEU A 11 -10.82 -2.21 19.19
CA LEU A 11 -9.68 -2.71 18.41
C LEU A 11 -8.57 -1.66 18.34
N PHE A 12 -8.89 -0.41 18.07
CA PHE A 12 -7.93 0.69 18.06
C PHE A 12 -7.17 0.78 19.38
N HIS A 13 -7.89 0.84 20.51
CA HIS A 13 -7.25 0.91 21.84
C HIS A 13 -6.38 -0.32 22.11
N ALA A 14 -6.85 -1.51 21.75
CA ALA A 14 -6.07 -2.73 21.95
C ALA A 14 -4.77 -2.74 21.12
N LEU A 15 -4.78 -2.23 19.90
CA LEU A 15 -3.59 -2.07 19.05
C LEU A 15 -2.63 -1.02 19.59
N ASP A 16 -3.14 0.17 19.90
CA ASP A 16 -2.34 1.33 20.32
C ASP A 16 -1.63 1.06 21.68
N GLU A 17 -2.40 0.60 22.68
CA GLU A 17 -1.87 0.25 24.01
C GLU A 17 -0.83 -0.89 23.92
N LYS A 18 -1.11 -1.93 23.14
CA LYS A 18 -0.17 -3.04 22.98
C LYS A 18 1.11 -2.63 22.27
N ALA A 19 1.02 -1.86 21.20
CA ALA A 19 2.20 -1.38 20.48
C ALA A 19 3.08 -0.48 21.38
N LYS A 20 2.48 0.38 22.20
CA LYS A 20 3.19 1.22 23.16
C LYS A 20 3.87 0.39 24.26
N SER A 21 3.17 -0.59 24.83
CA SER A 21 3.77 -1.52 25.81
C SER A 21 4.96 -2.29 25.24
N LEU A 22 4.85 -2.80 24.02
CA LEU A 22 5.94 -3.50 23.36
C LEU A 22 7.14 -2.59 23.07
N ASN A 23 6.92 -1.32 22.73
CA ASN A 23 8.00 -0.35 22.51
C ASN A 23 8.81 -0.12 23.81
N GLU A 24 8.14 -0.03 24.96
CA GLU A 24 8.80 0.07 26.27
C GLU A 24 9.61 -1.19 26.62
N GLU A 25 9.15 -2.38 26.20
CA GLU A 25 9.77 -3.66 26.50
C GLU A 25 10.98 -3.96 25.60
N ASN A 26 10.88 -3.69 24.30
CA ASN A 26 11.85 -4.16 23.29
C ASN A 26 12.64 -3.04 22.59
N GLY A 27 12.18 -1.79 22.69
CA GLY A 27 12.83 -0.63 22.06
C GLY A 27 12.77 -0.62 20.51
N GLN A 28 11.94 -1.47 19.90
CA GLN A 28 11.68 -1.43 18.45
C GLN A 28 10.80 -0.23 18.09
N SER A 29 10.73 0.13 16.80
CA SER A 29 9.86 1.23 16.34
C SER A 29 8.39 0.96 16.65
N PHE A 30 7.60 2.02 16.82
CA PHE A 30 6.16 1.88 17.04
C PHE A 30 5.47 1.17 15.87
N ILE A 31 5.94 1.36 14.65
CA ILE A 31 5.39 0.71 13.47
C ILE A 31 5.65 -0.81 13.48
N GLU A 32 6.85 -1.27 13.84
CA GLU A 32 7.12 -2.70 14.03
C GLU A 32 6.24 -3.29 15.13
N ASN A 33 6.13 -2.59 16.26
CA ASN A 33 5.32 -3.02 17.39
C ASN A 33 3.81 -3.03 17.08
N LEU A 34 3.33 -2.18 16.17
CA LEU A 34 1.97 -2.27 15.65
C LEU A 34 1.74 -3.60 14.89
N GLY A 35 2.73 -4.03 14.09
CA GLY A 35 2.70 -5.35 13.45
C GLY A 35 2.55 -6.48 14.47
N LEU A 36 3.38 -6.48 15.50
CA LEU A 36 3.33 -7.47 16.59
C LEU A 36 2.02 -7.40 17.39
N ALA A 37 1.47 -6.21 17.61
CA ALA A 37 0.18 -6.04 18.27
C ALA A 37 -0.97 -6.66 17.45
N MET A 38 -0.96 -6.48 16.12
CA MET A 38 -1.91 -7.13 15.22
C MET A 38 -1.81 -8.66 15.30
N GLU A 39 -0.61 -9.20 15.28
CA GLU A 39 -0.37 -10.66 15.41
C GLU A 39 -0.90 -11.19 16.74
N GLU A 40 -0.65 -10.49 17.84
CA GLU A 40 -1.16 -10.90 19.16
C GLU A 40 -2.69 -10.89 19.22
N ILE A 41 -3.33 -9.86 18.67
CA ILE A 41 -4.79 -9.79 18.64
C ILE A 41 -5.35 -10.91 17.75
N TYR A 42 -4.76 -11.13 16.58
CA TYR A 42 -5.15 -12.20 15.66
C TYR A 42 -5.05 -13.58 16.32
N THR A 43 -4.00 -13.82 17.10
CA THR A 43 -3.75 -15.13 17.74
C THR A 43 -4.53 -15.32 19.02
N ASN A 44 -4.63 -14.30 19.88
CA ASN A 44 -5.06 -14.43 21.28
C ASN A 44 -6.41 -13.74 21.58
N LYS A 45 -6.96 -12.93 20.68
CA LYS A 45 -8.23 -12.19 20.88
C LYS A 45 -9.19 -12.35 19.70
N ARG A 46 -9.32 -13.58 19.21
CA ARG A 46 -10.16 -13.91 18.04
C ARG A 46 -11.62 -13.46 18.20
N ASP A 47 -12.17 -13.56 19.39
CA ASP A 47 -13.53 -13.13 19.73
C ASP A 47 -13.75 -11.62 19.46
N LEU A 48 -12.71 -10.80 19.60
CA LEU A 48 -12.77 -9.38 19.26
C LEU A 48 -12.77 -9.15 17.74
N LEU A 49 -12.01 -9.94 17.00
CA LEU A 49 -12.00 -9.88 15.53
C LEU A 49 -13.30 -10.39 14.92
N GLU A 50 -13.86 -11.48 15.44
CA GLU A 50 -15.12 -12.08 14.95
C GLU A 50 -16.33 -11.12 15.05
N GLN A 51 -16.29 -10.17 15.98
CA GLN A 51 -17.32 -9.13 16.14
C GLN A 51 -17.12 -7.95 15.18
N ALA A 52 -15.96 -7.83 14.54
CA ALA A 52 -15.56 -6.67 13.74
C ALA A 52 -15.71 -6.95 12.24
N THR A 53 -16.25 -5.99 11.51
CA THR A 53 -16.26 -6.00 10.05
C THR A 53 -14.84 -5.72 9.51
N LEU A 54 -14.62 -5.99 8.22
CA LEU A 54 -13.38 -5.60 7.53
C LEU A 54 -13.12 -4.09 7.69
N GLN A 55 -14.15 -3.27 7.56
CA GLN A 55 -14.07 -1.82 7.74
C GLN A 55 -13.63 -1.43 9.17
N ASP A 56 -14.18 -2.08 10.20
CA ASP A 56 -13.81 -1.80 11.60
C ASP A 56 -12.33 -2.11 11.84
N ARG A 57 -11.87 -3.27 11.35
CA ARG A 57 -10.47 -3.70 11.48
C ARG A 57 -9.53 -2.76 10.74
N ARG A 58 -9.84 -2.42 9.48
CA ARG A 58 -9.01 -1.50 8.68
C ARG A 58 -8.93 -0.10 9.31
N LYS A 59 -10.05 0.45 9.77
CA LYS A 59 -10.06 1.74 10.46
C LYS A 59 -9.31 1.71 11.79
N ALA A 60 -9.45 0.63 12.56
CA ALA A 60 -8.70 0.47 13.80
C ALA A 60 -7.18 0.47 13.55
N PHE A 61 -6.72 -0.25 12.52
CA PHE A 61 -5.33 -0.21 12.07
C PHE A 61 -4.91 1.20 11.68
N GLN A 62 -5.68 1.88 10.82
CA GLN A 62 -5.37 3.24 10.36
C GLN A 62 -5.23 4.21 11.52
N PHE A 63 -6.16 4.21 12.48
CA PHE A 63 -6.08 5.12 13.62
C PHE A 63 -4.92 4.79 14.56
N ALA A 64 -4.63 3.49 14.78
CA ALA A 64 -3.47 3.08 15.57
C ALA A 64 -2.16 3.52 14.87
N TYR A 65 -2.04 3.31 13.56
CA TYR A 65 -0.90 3.75 12.78
C TYR A 65 -0.69 5.26 12.90
N LEU A 66 -1.74 6.06 12.70
CA LEU A 66 -1.68 7.53 12.79
C LEU A 66 -1.37 8.02 14.22
N SER A 67 -1.90 7.35 15.25
CA SER A 67 -1.60 7.65 16.65
C SER A 67 -0.12 7.45 16.96
N LEU A 68 0.40 6.28 16.57
CA LEU A 68 1.79 5.89 16.83
C LEU A 68 2.79 6.73 16.01
N MET A 69 2.40 7.19 14.82
CA MET A 69 3.20 8.14 14.03
C MET A 69 3.44 9.49 14.74
N GLN A 70 2.61 9.88 15.67
CA GLN A 70 2.78 11.12 16.42
C GLN A 70 3.80 10.98 17.57
N GLU A 71 4.06 9.75 18.00
CA GLU A 71 4.99 9.46 19.11
C GLU A 71 6.45 9.35 18.65
N GLU A 72 6.68 9.14 17.35
CA GLU A 72 8.01 8.95 16.78
C GLU A 72 8.25 9.90 15.59
N ASN A 73 9.49 10.37 15.39
CA ASN A 73 9.87 11.09 14.19
C ASN A 73 9.95 10.12 13.00
N ILE A 74 8.84 9.95 12.33
CA ILE A 74 8.71 8.99 11.24
C ILE A 74 9.31 9.52 9.94
N GLN A 75 9.95 8.63 9.19
CA GLN A 75 10.47 8.93 7.87
C GLN A 75 9.32 9.30 6.92
N ALA A 76 9.56 10.24 6.01
CA ALA A 76 8.53 10.73 5.09
C ALA A 76 7.92 9.63 4.21
N ASN A 77 8.68 8.57 3.93
CA ASN A 77 8.23 7.40 3.17
C ASN A 77 7.40 6.38 3.97
N HIS A 78 7.27 6.57 5.28
CA HIS A 78 6.40 5.75 6.14
C HIS A 78 5.00 6.35 6.32
N GLN A 79 4.64 7.37 5.56
CA GLN A 79 3.28 7.91 5.59
C GLN A 79 2.29 6.90 5.02
N ILE A 80 1.10 6.87 5.62
CA ILE A 80 0.01 6.01 5.15
C ILE A 80 -0.84 6.78 4.13
N THR A 81 -1.26 6.10 3.07
CA THR A 81 -2.19 6.67 2.10
C THR A 81 -3.49 7.12 2.78
N PRO A 82 -3.93 8.37 2.59
CA PRO A 82 -5.20 8.84 3.15
C PRO A 82 -6.39 7.96 2.72
N ASP A 83 -7.29 7.69 3.66
CA ASP A 83 -8.46 6.83 3.46
C ASP A 83 -9.31 7.26 2.24
N SER A 84 -9.51 8.56 2.07
CA SER A 84 -10.26 9.12 0.94
C SER A 84 -9.64 8.77 -0.42
N ILE A 85 -8.31 8.72 -0.50
CA ILE A 85 -7.60 8.35 -1.72
C ILE A 85 -7.80 6.85 -1.99
N GLY A 86 -7.62 6.00 -1.00
CA GLY A 86 -7.84 4.56 -1.14
C GLY A 86 -9.27 4.22 -1.58
N LEU A 87 -10.27 4.88 -1.00
CA LEU A 87 -11.68 4.70 -1.39
C LEU A 87 -11.97 5.19 -2.82
N ILE A 88 -11.37 6.32 -3.23
CA ILE A 88 -11.50 6.82 -4.60
C ILE A 88 -10.88 5.83 -5.60
N LEU A 89 -9.67 5.33 -5.31
CA LEU A 89 -9.03 4.34 -6.18
C LEU A 89 -9.86 3.05 -6.23
N GLY A 90 -10.36 2.57 -5.10
CA GLY A 90 -11.25 1.41 -5.05
C GLY A 90 -12.50 1.59 -5.91
N PHE A 91 -13.16 2.74 -5.83
CA PHE A 91 -14.31 3.08 -6.67
C PHE A 91 -13.95 3.11 -8.17
N LEU A 92 -12.79 3.68 -8.52
CA LEU A 92 -12.35 3.68 -9.93
C LEU A 92 -12.08 2.25 -10.40
N VAL A 93 -11.39 1.43 -9.62
CA VAL A 93 -11.18 0.01 -9.96
C VAL A 93 -12.52 -0.71 -10.16
N GLU A 94 -13.45 -0.58 -9.21
CA GLU A 94 -14.78 -1.16 -9.34
C GLU A 94 -15.48 -0.74 -10.63
N ARG A 95 -15.42 0.55 -10.94
CA ARG A 95 -16.09 1.12 -12.11
C ARG A 95 -15.49 0.64 -13.44
N PHE A 96 -14.17 0.58 -13.55
CA PHE A 96 -13.49 0.17 -14.79
C PHE A 96 -13.44 -1.34 -14.96
N MET A 97 -13.52 -2.09 -13.84
CA MET A 97 -13.46 -3.55 -13.82
C MET A 97 -14.82 -4.19 -13.45
N GLN A 98 -15.93 -3.50 -13.74
CA GLN A 98 -17.27 -3.94 -13.34
C GLN A 98 -17.65 -5.34 -13.85
N ASP A 99 -17.17 -5.71 -15.05
CA ASP A 99 -17.48 -6.97 -15.71
C ASP A 99 -16.57 -8.14 -15.28
N LYS A 100 -15.58 -7.88 -14.39
CA LYS A 100 -14.69 -8.91 -13.86
C LYS A 100 -15.04 -9.27 -12.43
N GLU A 101 -15.25 -10.57 -12.19
CA GLU A 101 -15.49 -11.12 -10.86
C GLU A 101 -14.19 -11.51 -10.14
N GLU A 102 -13.16 -11.90 -10.90
CA GLU A 102 -11.85 -12.29 -10.39
C GLU A 102 -10.78 -11.36 -10.97
N MET A 103 -9.89 -10.84 -10.10
CA MET A 103 -8.84 -9.91 -10.50
C MET A 103 -7.54 -10.13 -9.74
N HIS A 104 -6.44 -9.99 -10.48
CA HIS A 104 -5.10 -9.82 -9.90
C HIS A 104 -4.80 -8.32 -9.78
N VAL A 105 -4.59 -7.85 -8.57
CA VAL A 105 -4.25 -6.46 -8.25
C VAL A 105 -2.82 -6.39 -7.75
N VAL A 106 -1.98 -5.56 -8.34
CA VAL A 106 -0.62 -5.31 -7.88
C VAL A 106 -0.56 -3.91 -7.26
N ASP A 107 -0.08 -3.82 -6.02
CA ASP A 107 0.17 -2.56 -5.32
C ASP A 107 1.69 -2.31 -5.31
N ILE A 108 2.12 -1.39 -6.16
CA ILE A 108 3.54 -1.05 -6.33
C ILE A 108 3.93 0.05 -5.34
N ALA A 109 4.94 -0.21 -4.52
CA ALA A 109 5.34 0.61 -3.37
C ALA A 109 4.23 0.68 -2.32
N SER A 110 3.78 -0.50 -1.88
CA SER A 110 2.55 -0.69 -1.07
C SER A 110 2.63 -0.18 0.37
N GLY A 111 3.83 0.18 0.86
CA GLY A 111 4.00 0.60 2.24
C GLY A 111 3.50 -0.46 3.23
N ALA A 112 2.73 -0.04 4.21
CA ALA A 112 2.11 -0.94 5.20
C ALA A 112 0.84 -1.66 4.68
N GLY A 113 0.49 -1.55 3.39
CA GLY A 113 -0.64 -2.25 2.77
C GLY A 113 -2.00 -1.58 2.92
N HIS A 114 -2.07 -0.35 3.44
CA HIS A 114 -3.34 0.33 3.71
C HIS A 114 -4.12 0.67 2.44
N LEU A 115 -3.42 1.07 1.35
CA LEU A 115 -4.06 1.33 0.06
C LEU A 115 -4.78 0.07 -0.46
N SER A 116 -4.08 -1.06 -0.52
CA SER A 116 -4.64 -2.36 -0.90
C SER A 116 -5.82 -2.76 -0.01
N ALA A 117 -5.72 -2.54 1.30
CA ALA A 117 -6.81 -2.84 2.24
C ALA A 117 -8.06 -1.97 1.97
N SER A 118 -7.88 -0.69 1.64
CA SER A 118 -8.98 0.23 1.31
C SER A 118 -9.64 -0.16 -0.02
N VAL A 119 -8.86 -0.51 -1.03
CA VAL A 119 -9.36 -0.99 -2.32
C VAL A 119 -10.10 -2.32 -2.14
N LYS A 120 -9.57 -3.25 -1.35
CA LYS A 120 -10.23 -4.53 -1.05
C LYS A 120 -11.56 -4.37 -0.32
N GLU A 121 -11.66 -3.38 0.57
CA GLU A 121 -12.94 -3.08 1.24
C GLU A 121 -14.01 -2.67 0.22
N VAL A 122 -13.67 -1.82 -0.75
CA VAL A 122 -14.61 -1.40 -1.82
C VAL A 122 -14.97 -2.59 -2.71
N LEU A 123 -14.01 -3.46 -3.01
CA LEU A 123 -14.17 -4.64 -3.87
C LEU A 123 -14.58 -5.89 -3.08
N SER A 124 -15.28 -5.74 -1.94
CA SER A 124 -15.62 -6.85 -1.04
C SER A 124 -16.42 -7.97 -1.71
N ASP A 125 -17.23 -7.64 -2.70
CA ASP A 125 -18.07 -8.59 -3.44
C ASP A 125 -17.33 -9.32 -4.57
N LYS A 126 -16.07 -8.94 -4.83
CA LYS A 126 -15.24 -9.52 -5.89
C LYS A 126 -14.12 -10.40 -5.32
N THR A 127 -13.77 -11.46 -6.03
CA THR A 127 -12.59 -12.25 -5.73
C THR A 127 -11.34 -11.51 -6.22
N THR A 128 -10.55 -10.97 -5.30
CA THR A 128 -9.31 -10.27 -5.64
C THR A 128 -8.12 -10.86 -4.93
N MET A 129 -7.03 -11.10 -5.68
CA MET A 129 -5.71 -11.42 -5.16
C MET A 129 -4.86 -10.16 -5.22
N HIS A 130 -4.34 -9.72 -4.09
CA HIS A 130 -3.49 -8.54 -4.00
C HIS A 130 -2.03 -8.94 -3.79
N HIS A 131 -1.16 -8.48 -4.68
CA HIS A 131 0.29 -8.63 -4.60
C HIS A 131 0.90 -7.29 -4.20
N LEU A 132 1.51 -7.24 -3.04
CA LEU A 132 2.07 -6.03 -2.43
C LEU A 132 3.58 -6.03 -2.59
N ILE A 133 4.12 -5.04 -3.28
CA ILE A 133 5.56 -4.89 -3.49
C ILE A 133 6.07 -3.77 -2.60
N GLU A 134 6.96 -4.09 -1.65
CA GLU A 134 7.50 -3.11 -0.71
C GLU A 134 8.97 -3.41 -0.40
N VAL A 135 9.83 -2.40 -0.60
CA VAL A 135 11.28 -2.53 -0.40
C VAL A 135 11.68 -2.39 1.07
N ASP A 136 10.92 -1.61 1.84
CA ASP A 136 11.19 -1.42 3.26
C ASP A 136 10.82 -2.68 4.05
N PRO A 137 11.78 -3.34 4.73
CA PRO A 137 11.53 -4.59 5.42
C PRO A 137 10.62 -4.45 6.64
N VAL A 138 10.50 -3.24 7.22
CA VAL A 138 9.59 -2.98 8.33
C VAL A 138 8.17 -2.92 7.82
N LEU A 139 7.92 -2.06 6.81
CA LEU A 139 6.59 -1.89 6.21
C LEU A 139 6.09 -3.19 5.57
N SER A 140 6.97 -3.93 4.88
CA SER A 140 6.68 -5.24 4.31
C SER A 140 6.22 -6.26 5.38
N ARG A 141 6.87 -6.31 6.55
CA ARG A 141 6.41 -7.16 7.67
C ARG A 141 5.06 -6.70 8.23
N VAL A 142 4.88 -5.38 8.39
CA VAL A 142 3.61 -4.82 8.87
C VAL A 142 2.45 -5.18 7.94
N SER A 143 2.66 -5.14 6.62
CA SER A 143 1.63 -5.53 5.66
C SER A 143 1.25 -7.01 5.72
N VAL A 144 2.20 -7.91 6.07
CA VAL A 144 1.90 -9.33 6.35
C VAL A 144 1.02 -9.48 7.59
N HIS A 145 1.35 -8.78 8.68
CA HIS A 145 0.52 -8.78 9.88
C HIS A 145 -0.86 -8.16 9.64
N LEU A 146 -0.91 -7.11 8.81
CA LEU A 146 -2.18 -6.49 8.41
C LEU A 146 -3.05 -7.47 7.62
N ALA A 147 -2.49 -8.22 6.67
CA ALA A 147 -3.21 -9.25 5.91
C ALA A 147 -3.90 -10.27 6.84
N ASN A 148 -3.17 -10.79 7.82
CA ASN A 148 -3.69 -11.73 8.82
C ASN A 148 -4.77 -11.08 9.69
N PHE A 149 -4.52 -9.88 10.19
CA PHE A 149 -5.45 -9.14 11.05
C PHE A 149 -6.77 -8.79 10.32
N LEU A 150 -6.70 -8.48 9.04
CA LEU A 150 -7.86 -8.22 8.20
C LEU A 150 -8.51 -9.51 7.65
N GLU A 151 -7.81 -10.64 7.72
CA GLU A 151 -8.21 -11.93 7.12
C GLU A 151 -8.46 -11.82 5.61
N ILE A 152 -7.53 -11.13 4.92
CA ILE A 152 -7.56 -10.96 3.46
C ILE A 152 -6.31 -11.57 2.81
N PRO A 153 -6.44 -12.13 1.58
CA PRO A 153 -5.32 -12.75 0.89
C PRO A 153 -4.40 -11.68 0.27
N PHE A 154 -3.35 -11.27 0.99
CA PHE A 154 -2.27 -10.48 0.47
C PHE A 154 -1.02 -11.33 0.31
N ASP A 155 -0.44 -11.33 -0.88
CA ASP A 155 0.90 -11.86 -1.15
C ASP A 155 1.90 -10.70 -1.10
N VAL A 156 2.78 -10.70 -0.11
CA VAL A 156 3.74 -9.62 0.12
C VAL A 156 5.12 -10.02 -0.41
N TYR A 157 5.69 -9.14 -1.23
CA TYR A 157 7.01 -9.31 -1.85
C TYR A 157 7.97 -8.23 -1.34
N PRO A 158 8.90 -8.58 -0.41
CA PRO A 158 9.86 -7.64 0.14
C PRO A 158 10.99 -7.40 -0.87
N GLN A 159 10.73 -6.58 -1.89
CA GLN A 159 11.68 -6.28 -2.94
C GLN A 159 11.52 -4.87 -3.51
N ASP A 160 12.56 -4.40 -4.18
CA ASP A 160 12.54 -3.18 -4.98
C ASP A 160 11.63 -3.37 -6.20
N ALA A 161 10.57 -2.55 -6.29
CA ALA A 161 9.60 -2.62 -7.38
C ALA A 161 10.20 -2.29 -8.77
N ILE A 162 11.36 -1.65 -8.82
CA ILE A 162 12.06 -1.36 -10.08
C ILE A 162 12.74 -2.63 -10.66
N MET A 163 12.89 -3.67 -9.84
CA MET A 163 13.34 -4.97 -10.31
C MET A 163 12.24 -5.73 -11.04
N PRO A 164 12.60 -6.72 -11.90
CA PRO A 164 11.62 -7.62 -12.48
C PRO A 164 10.73 -8.23 -11.39
N LEU A 165 9.42 -8.09 -11.55
CA LEU A 165 8.47 -8.63 -10.59
C LEU A 165 8.29 -10.14 -10.83
N PRO A 166 8.35 -10.98 -9.78
CA PRO A 166 8.16 -12.42 -9.88
C PRO A 166 6.65 -12.79 -9.90
N LEU A 167 5.87 -12.05 -10.68
CA LEU A 167 4.40 -12.13 -10.72
C LEU A 167 3.92 -12.37 -12.16
N GLU A 168 2.75 -12.95 -12.28
CA GLU A 168 1.98 -12.87 -13.51
C GLU A 168 1.47 -11.44 -13.74
N GLU A 169 1.23 -11.08 -15.00
CA GLU A 169 0.67 -9.78 -15.36
C GLU A 169 -0.65 -9.52 -14.63
N ALA A 170 -0.83 -8.30 -14.17
CA ALA A 170 -1.97 -7.86 -13.37
C ALA A 170 -3.14 -7.37 -14.22
N ASP A 171 -4.36 -7.56 -13.73
CA ASP A 171 -5.55 -6.90 -14.26
C ASP A 171 -5.58 -5.43 -13.88
N VAL A 172 -5.09 -5.13 -12.67
CA VAL A 172 -5.06 -3.78 -12.10
C VAL A 172 -3.74 -3.55 -11.38
N VAL A 173 -3.14 -2.40 -11.62
CA VAL A 173 -2.02 -1.89 -10.81
C VAL A 173 -2.49 -0.64 -10.07
N ILE A 174 -2.24 -0.61 -8.77
CA ILE A 174 -2.46 0.57 -7.92
C ILE A 174 -1.13 1.02 -7.32
N GLY A 175 -1.06 2.26 -6.87
CA GLY A 175 0.10 2.76 -6.13
C GLY A 175 -0.06 4.20 -5.68
N ASP A 176 0.46 4.50 -4.50
CA ASP A 176 0.66 5.86 -3.98
C ASP A 176 2.17 6.10 -3.90
N PHE A 177 2.72 6.79 -4.90
CA PHE A 177 4.15 6.77 -5.15
C PHE A 177 4.95 7.73 -4.28
N PRO A 178 6.07 7.27 -3.70
CA PRO A 178 6.95 8.12 -2.93
C PRO A 178 7.56 9.23 -3.80
N ILE A 179 7.66 10.43 -3.23
CA ILE A 179 8.32 11.57 -3.87
C ILE A 179 9.79 11.53 -3.48
N GLY A 180 10.67 11.41 -4.48
CA GLY A 180 12.11 11.39 -4.24
C GLY A 180 12.89 10.86 -5.44
N TYR A 181 14.21 10.80 -5.26
CA TYR A 181 15.11 10.21 -6.23
C TYR A 181 15.33 8.72 -5.96
N TYR A 182 15.41 7.94 -7.02
CA TYR A 182 15.79 6.54 -6.92
C TYR A 182 17.30 6.43 -6.66
N PRO A 183 17.71 5.62 -5.67
CA PRO A 183 19.10 5.65 -5.19
C PRO A 183 20.11 4.91 -6.08
N VAL A 184 19.66 4.08 -7.03
CA VAL A 184 20.54 3.23 -7.87
C VAL A 184 20.51 3.67 -9.32
N ASP A 185 21.34 4.66 -9.66
CA ASP A 185 21.38 5.30 -10.99
C ASP A 185 21.66 4.32 -12.14
N GLU A 186 22.52 3.33 -11.93
CA GLU A 186 22.84 2.33 -12.96
C GLU A 186 21.61 1.57 -13.41
N ARG A 187 20.74 1.25 -12.48
CA ARG A 187 19.51 0.50 -12.74
C ARG A 187 18.44 1.38 -13.40
N SER A 188 18.33 2.63 -12.95
CA SER A 188 17.38 3.57 -13.55
C SER A 188 17.65 3.89 -15.01
N LYS A 189 18.92 3.86 -15.44
CA LYS A 189 19.33 4.10 -16.84
C LYS A 189 18.89 3.00 -17.81
N GLU A 190 18.55 1.82 -17.31
CA GLU A 190 18.02 0.72 -18.13
C GLU A 190 16.52 0.91 -18.46
N MET A 191 15.85 1.83 -17.77
CA MET A 191 14.43 2.10 -17.94
C MET A 191 14.17 3.23 -18.93
N LYS A 192 13.05 3.15 -19.66
CA LYS A 192 12.62 4.16 -20.65
C LYS A 192 12.37 5.54 -20.01
N LEU A 193 11.87 5.57 -18.77
CA LEU A 193 11.63 6.78 -18.00
C LEU A 193 12.79 7.15 -17.07
N GLY A 194 13.89 6.40 -17.11
CA GLY A 194 15.13 6.75 -16.45
C GLY A 194 15.80 7.99 -17.06
N PHE A 195 16.67 8.66 -16.30
CA PHE A 195 17.38 9.84 -16.74
C PHE A 195 18.80 9.48 -17.15
N ASP A 196 19.24 9.99 -18.30
CA ASP A 196 20.61 9.80 -18.79
C ASP A 196 21.64 10.52 -17.91
N GLU A 197 21.25 11.68 -17.37
CA GLU A 197 22.07 12.53 -16.49
C GLU A 197 21.33 12.84 -15.19
N GLY A 198 22.05 12.79 -14.07
CA GLY A 198 21.50 13.03 -12.73
C GLY A 198 20.73 11.83 -12.17
N HIS A 199 20.01 12.05 -11.08
CA HIS A 199 19.23 11.03 -10.41
C HIS A 199 17.81 10.98 -10.98
N SER A 200 17.35 9.79 -11.31
CA SER A 200 15.96 9.57 -11.76
C SER A 200 14.97 9.71 -10.61
N TYR A 201 13.82 10.31 -10.88
CA TYR A 201 12.73 10.33 -9.90
C TYR A 201 12.07 8.95 -9.77
N SER A 202 11.89 8.48 -8.54
CA SER A 202 11.29 7.17 -8.25
C SER A 202 9.91 7.01 -8.89
N HIS A 203 9.06 8.03 -8.82
CA HIS A 203 7.70 7.95 -9.38
C HIS A 203 7.66 7.81 -10.90
N TYR A 204 8.67 8.29 -11.66
CA TYR A 204 8.74 8.03 -13.10
C TYR A 204 9.04 6.55 -13.39
N LEU A 205 10.00 5.97 -12.67
CA LEU A 205 10.37 4.56 -12.82
C LEU A 205 9.22 3.65 -12.39
N LEU A 206 8.53 4.02 -11.30
CA LEU A 206 7.35 3.27 -10.81
C LEU A 206 6.17 3.32 -11.78
N ILE A 207 5.96 4.42 -12.52
CA ILE A 207 4.96 4.48 -13.61
C ILE A 207 5.32 3.48 -14.71
N GLU A 208 6.58 3.46 -15.17
CA GLU A 208 7.01 2.50 -16.17
C GLU A 208 6.81 1.06 -15.69
N GLN A 209 7.19 0.77 -14.46
CA GLN A 209 7.01 -0.55 -13.89
C GLN A 209 5.53 -0.93 -13.72
N ALA A 210 4.69 0.02 -13.34
CA ALA A 210 3.25 -0.19 -13.24
C ALA A 210 2.64 -0.61 -14.60
N ILE A 211 3.05 0.06 -15.68
CA ILE A 211 2.60 -0.26 -17.05
C ILE A 211 3.14 -1.63 -17.49
N ASN A 212 4.42 -1.91 -17.21
CA ASN A 212 5.05 -3.19 -17.55
C ASN A 212 4.44 -4.39 -16.82
N ALA A 213 3.82 -4.16 -15.65
CA ALA A 213 3.16 -5.20 -14.87
C ALA A 213 1.72 -5.50 -15.30
N LEU A 214 1.14 -4.69 -16.21
CA LEU A 214 -0.24 -4.87 -16.67
C LEU A 214 -0.37 -5.93 -17.76
N LYS A 215 -1.47 -6.66 -17.72
CA LYS A 215 -2.00 -7.40 -18.88
C LYS A 215 -2.40 -6.43 -20.00
N GLY A 216 -2.43 -6.89 -21.22
CA GLY A 216 -3.15 -6.18 -22.27
C GLY A 216 -4.59 -5.89 -21.82
N ALA A 217 -5.06 -4.65 -21.96
CA ALA A 217 -6.34 -4.14 -21.46
C ALA A 217 -6.49 -4.14 -19.92
N GLY A 218 -5.39 -4.12 -19.17
CA GLY A 218 -5.36 -3.82 -17.73
C GLY A 218 -5.39 -2.31 -17.45
N TYR A 219 -5.61 -1.94 -16.19
CA TYR A 219 -5.68 -0.54 -15.78
C TYR A 219 -4.71 -0.23 -14.64
N ALA A 220 -4.02 0.91 -14.73
CA ALA A 220 -3.21 1.47 -13.66
C ALA A 220 -3.89 2.68 -13.02
N PHE A 221 -4.04 2.69 -11.70
CA PHE A 221 -4.56 3.80 -10.92
C PHE A 221 -3.49 4.27 -9.94
N LEU A 222 -2.83 5.37 -10.27
CA LEU A 222 -1.61 5.81 -9.63
C LEU A 222 -1.77 7.20 -9.02
N VAL A 223 -1.36 7.36 -7.77
CA VAL A 223 -1.23 8.66 -7.13
C VAL A 223 0.19 9.16 -7.35
N VAL A 224 0.29 10.32 -7.98
CA VAL A 224 1.55 10.90 -8.40
C VAL A 224 1.62 12.39 -8.05
N PRO A 225 2.82 13.00 -7.97
CA PRO A 225 2.95 14.42 -7.72
C PRO A 225 2.21 15.26 -8.76
N SER A 226 1.52 16.31 -8.32
CA SER A 226 0.70 17.18 -9.20
C SER A 226 1.49 17.87 -10.32
N ASN A 227 2.79 18.04 -10.16
CA ASN A 227 3.69 18.65 -11.13
C ASN A 227 4.25 17.66 -12.17
N ILE A 228 3.84 16.41 -12.18
CA ILE A 228 4.35 15.38 -13.10
C ILE A 228 4.15 15.75 -14.57
N PHE A 229 3.09 16.48 -14.89
CA PHE A 229 2.77 16.97 -16.25
C PHE A 229 3.29 18.39 -16.56
N THR A 230 4.12 18.98 -15.68
CA THR A 230 4.65 20.34 -15.86
C THR A 230 6.16 20.42 -15.72
N GLY A 231 6.83 19.31 -15.39
CA GLY A 231 8.28 19.23 -15.20
C GLY A 231 9.06 19.07 -16.50
N ASP A 232 10.39 19.10 -16.40
CA ASP A 232 11.29 19.03 -17.56
C ASP A 232 11.22 17.71 -18.34
N LYS A 233 10.71 16.64 -17.69
CA LYS A 233 10.62 15.28 -18.25
C LYS A 233 9.21 14.92 -18.78
N VAL A 234 8.28 15.87 -18.79
CA VAL A 234 6.91 15.67 -19.29
C VAL A 234 6.87 15.04 -20.67
N LYS A 235 7.69 15.53 -21.61
CA LYS A 235 7.72 15.00 -22.98
C LYS A 235 8.14 13.54 -23.06
N GLN A 236 9.03 13.09 -22.16
CA GLN A 236 9.45 11.69 -22.08
C GLN A 236 8.30 10.82 -21.58
N LEU A 237 7.60 11.27 -20.54
CA LEU A 237 6.42 10.60 -19.99
C LEU A 237 5.28 10.55 -21.00
N GLU A 238 4.92 11.68 -21.64
CA GLU A 238 3.88 11.74 -22.67
C GLU A 238 4.17 10.78 -23.83
N LYS A 239 5.43 10.76 -24.30
CA LYS A 239 5.84 9.82 -25.35
C LYS A 239 5.69 8.38 -24.88
N PHE A 240 6.14 8.05 -23.66
CA PHE A 240 6.04 6.70 -23.11
C PHE A 240 4.56 6.27 -23.03
N ILE A 241 3.70 7.09 -22.43
CA ILE A 241 2.26 6.79 -22.33
C ILE A 241 1.65 6.60 -23.73
N ALA A 242 1.96 7.47 -24.71
CA ALA A 242 1.42 7.37 -26.05
C ALA A 242 1.89 6.16 -26.87
N THR A 243 3.02 5.53 -26.50
CA THR A 243 3.62 4.41 -27.26
C THR A 243 3.47 3.06 -26.57
N ASP A 244 3.36 3.03 -25.27
CA ASP A 244 3.37 1.81 -24.45
C ASP A 244 2.00 1.56 -23.76
N THR A 245 1.01 2.47 -23.94
CA THR A 245 -0.38 2.27 -23.48
C THR A 245 -1.37 2.48 -24.62
N GLU A 246 -2.54 1.81 -24.56
CA GLU A 246 -3.67 2.03 -25.47
C GLU A 246 -4.60 3.14 -24.97
#